data_85a0eca9445e36dfeca8d3eebb51da80
#
_entry.id   85a0eca9445e36dfeca8d3eebb51da80
#
_cell.length_a   1.000
_cell.length_b   1.000
_cell.length_c   1.000
_cell.angle_alpha   90.00
_cell.angle_beta   90.00
_cell.angle_gamma   90.00
#
_symmetry.space_group_name_H-M   'P 1'
#
loop_
_entity.id
_entity.type
_entity.pdbx_description
1 polymer ?
#
loop_
_entity_poly.entity_id
_entity_poly.type
_entity_poly.pdbx_seq_one_letter_code
_entity_poly.pdbx_strand_id
1 'polypeptide(L)'
;NQPAAGQVKKPQNGGNPTDPAYVDVLSHMYPTAAQLEQMALNPMLDRPVMMCEYAHSMGNSTGGLNDYWKLIRTHAGLLGGHIWDWVEQGLVKKDAQGRTYWAYGGDFEPAGEHNDAAFCCNGIVNPDRTLKPAALECKYVFQPVEFTASDLAAGKIAVRNRNFFAGTERYDFTWEISTDK
;
A
#
# COMPACT_ATOMS: atom_id res chain seq x y z
N ASN A 1 19.97 4.99 -5.21
CA ASN A 1 21.11 4.49 -4.43
C ASN A 1 22.24 4.12 -5.38
N GLN A 2 23.41 4.72 -5.22
CA GLN A 2 24.61 4.35 -5.96
C GLN A 2 25.45 3.36 -5.14
N PRO A 3 26.03 2.31 -5.74
CA PRO A 3 26.87 1.39 -4.99
C PRO A 3 28.07 2.11 -4.40
N ALA A 4 28.39 1.81 -3.15
CA ALA A 4 29.66 2.20 -2.59
C ALA A 4 30.81 1.51 -3.35
N ALA A 5 31.95 2.22 -3.54
CA ALA A 5 33.10 1.66 -4.26
C ALA A 5 33.54 0.35 -3.61
N GLY A 6 33.56 -0.75 -4.39
CA GLY A 6 33.96 -2.07 -3.94
C GLY A 6 32.83 -3.08 -3.63
N GLN A 7 31.55 -2.69 -3.76
CA GLN A 7 30.46 -3.65 -3.61
C GLN A 7 30.29 -4.54 -4.86
N VAL A 8 30.15 -5.82 -4.64
CA VAL A 8 29.84 -6.79 -5.70
C VAL A 8 28.41 -6.55 -6.18
N LYS A 9 28.22 -6.27 -7.47
CA LYS A 9 26.89 -6.16 -8.08
C LYS A 9 26.19 -7.52 -7.98
N LYS A 10 25.10 -7.59 -7.21
CA LYS A 10 24.21 -8.75 -7.24
C LYS A 10 23.43 -8.79 -8.58
N PRO A 11 22.97 -9.96 -9.05
CA PRO A 11 22.18 -10.06 -10.27
C PRO A 11 20.92 -9.19 -10.20
N GLN A 12 20.61 -8.51 -11.28
CA GLN A 12 19.53 -7.51 -11.32
C GLN A 12 18.11 -8.07 -11.28
N ASN A 13 17.94 -9.39 -11.30
CA ASN A 13 16.62 -10.01 -11.29
C ASN A 13 16.14 -10.21 -9.85
N GLY A 14 15.60 -9.17 -9.27
CA GLY A 14 14.85 -9.26 -8.03
C GLY A 14 15.54 -8.74 -6.78
N GLY A 15 16.70 -8.17 -6.83
CA GLY A 15 17.31 -7.45 -5.71
C GLY A 15 17.77 -6.07 -6.17
N ASN A 16 17.77 -5.09 -5.32
CA ASN A 16 18.49 -3.87 -5.56
C ASN A 16 20.00 -4.19 -5.46
N PRO A 17 20.79 -4.12 -6.55
CA PRO A 17 22.21 -4.51 -6.52
C PRO A 17 23.05 -3.61 -5.62
N THR A 18 22.45 -2.54 -5.09
CA THR A 18 23.11 -1.56 -4.24
C THR A 18 22.76 -1.72 -2.76
N ASP A 19 21.92 -2.69 -2.39
CA ASP A 19 21.57 -2.90 -0.98
C ASP A 19 22.80 -3.34 -0.18
N PRO A 20 23.21 -2.56 0.81
CA PRO A 20 24.38 -2.90 1.61
C PRO A 20 24.18 -4.19 2.42
N ALA A 21 25.27 -4.88 2.73
CA ALA A 21 25.21 -6.10 3.51
C ALA A 21 24.68 -5.91 4.95
N TYR A 22 24.69 -4.66 5.45
CA TYR A 22 24.22 -4.34 6.78
C TYR A 22 22.72 -4.01 6.87
N VAL A 23 21.97 -4.02 5.76
CA VAL A 23 20.50 -3.89 5.80
C VAL A 23 19.86 -5.26 5.86
N ASP A 24 18.89 -5.43 6.75
CA ASP A 24 18.21 -6.71 6.98
C ASP A 24 17.07 -6.98 6.00
N VAL A 25 16.56 -5.94 5.33
CA VAL A 25 15.42 -6.00 4.41
C VAL A 25 15.79 -5.34 3.08
N LEU A 26 15.48 -6.01 1.98
CA LEU A 26 15.63 -5.45 0.64
C LEU A 26 14.46 -4.53 0.33
N SER A 27 14.76 -3.26 0.03
CA SER A 27 13.75 -2.23 -0.19
C SER A 27 13.61 -1.90 -1.68
N HIS A 28 12.37 -1.88 -2.16
CA HIS A 28 12.04 -1.52 -3.55
C HIS A 28 10.95 -0.47 -3.61
N MET A 29 11.08 0.45 -4.57
CA MET A 29 10.10 1.51 -4.82
C MET A 29 9.30 1.17 -6.07
N TYR A 30 7.97 1.13 -5.94
CA TYR A 30 7.01 0.88 -7.02
C TYR A 30 7.32 -0.32 -7.93
N PRO A 31 7.68 -1.50 -7.42
CA PRO A 31 7.72 -2.67 -8.27
C PRO A 31 6.30 -3.02 -8.73
N THR A 32 6.15 -3.51 -9.95
CA THR A 32 4.89 -4.13 -10.38
C THR A 32 4.67 -5.45 -9.64
N ALA A 33 3.43 -5.95 -9.60
CA ALA A 33 3.13 -7.25 -8.98
C ALA A 33 3.98 -8.39 -9.60
N ALA A 34 4.17 -8.37 -10.92
CA ALA A 34 5.03 -9.34 -11.60
C ALA A 34 6.51 -9.24 -11.19
N GLN A 35 7.04 -8.03 -11.01
CA GLN A 35 8.40 -7.85 -10.48
C GLN A 35 8.52 -8.32 -9.04
N LEU A 36 7.51 -8.05 -8.22
CA LEU A 36 7.47 -8.49 -6.83
C LEU A 36 7.47 -10.04 -6.75
N GLU A 37 6.71 -10.71 -7.60
CA GLU A 37 6.70 -12.16 -7.70
C GLU A 37 8.06 -12.71 -8.15
N GLN A 38 8.69 -12.10 -9.14
CA GLN A 38 10.05 -12.47 -9.57
C GLN A 38 11.07 -12.34 -8.42
N MET A 39 10.95 -11.31 -7.60
CA MET A 39 11.78 -11.16 -6.40
C MET A 39 11.53 -12.30 -5.42
N ALA A 40 10.26 -12.62 -5.15
CA ALA A 40 9.90 -13.70 -4.23
C ALA A 40 10.42 -15.08 -4.66
N LEU A 41 10.50 -15.30 -5.97
CA LEU A 41 10.96 -16.57 -6.55
C LEU A 41 12.47 -16.62 -6.80
N ASN A 42 13.18 -15.53 -6.58
CA ASN A 42 14.61 -15.47 -6.87
C ASN A 42 15.44 -16.10 -5.75
N PRO A 43 16.08 -17.28 -6.00
CA PRO A 43 16.86 -17.98 -4.98
C PRO A 43 18.16 -17.23 -4.57
N MET A 44 18.54 -16.19 -5.31
CA MET A 44 19.71 -15.38 -4.99
C MET A 44 19.43 -14.29 -3.94
N LEU A 45 18.15 -14.06 -3.60
CA LEU A 45 17.80 -13.14 -2.53
C LEU A 45 17.87 -13.87 -1.19
N ASP A 46 18.72 -13.36 -0.32
CA ASP A 46 19.03 -13.91 1.00
C ASP A 46 18.28 -13.23 2.15
N ARG A 47 17.49 -12.22 1.83
CA ARG A 47 16.77 -11.35 2.78
C ARG A 47 15.34 -11.10 2.33
N PRO A 48 14.43 -10.81 3.27
CA PRO A 48 13.07 -10.47 2.91
C PRO A 48 13.00 -9.18 2.10
N VAL A 49 11.95 -9.07 1.28
CA VAL A 49 11.68 -7.93 0.40
C VAL A 49 10.49 -7.13 0.93
N MET A 50 10.62 -5.80 0.93
CA MET A 50 9.55 -4.87 1.24
C MET A 50 9.48 -3.76 0.19
N MET A 51 8.30 -3.28 -0.11
CA MET A 51 8.12 -2.09 -0.93
C MET A 51 8.15 -0.86 -0.03
N CYS A 52 9.19 -0.03 -0.15
CA CYS A 52 9.26 1.24 0.59
C CYS A 52 8.16 2.22 0.15
N GLU A 53 7.75 2.13 -1.11
CA GLU A 53 6.59 2.80 -1.65
C GLU A 53 5.92 1.92 -2.70
N TYR A 54 4.59 1.85 -2.68
CA TYR A 54 3.77 1.23 -3.73
C TYR A 54 2.38 1.87 -3.77
N ALA A 55 1.58 1.52 -4.79
CA ALA A 55 0.19 1.96 -4.92
C ALA A 55 0.03 3.48 -4.74
N HIS A 56 0.79 4.27 -5.53
CA HIS A 56 0.74 5.72 -5.55
C HIS A 56 -0.71 6.22 -5.66
N SER A 57 -1.18 6.98 -4.67
CA SER A 57 -2.61 7.27 -4.46
C SER A 57 -3.04 8.67 -4.89
N MET A 58 -2.27 9.32 -5.76
CA MET A 58 -2.65 10.61 -6.34
C MET A 58 -3.93 10.49 -7.16
N GLY A 59 -4.92 11.31 -6.88
CA GLY A 59 -6.22 11.26 -7.54
C GLY A 59 -6.96 9.94 -7.27
N ASN A 60 -7.26 9.18 -8.32
CA ASN A 60 -7.94 7.88 -8.26
C ASN A 60 -7.05 6.78 -8.82
N SER A 61 -5.80 6.73 -8.38
CA SER A 61 -4.77 5.85 -8.95
C SER A 61 -4.41 4.63 -8.11
N THR A 62 -4.90 4.52 -6.89
CA THR A 62 -4.69 3.35 -6.04
C THR A 62 -5.46 2.16 -6.59
N GLY A 63 -4.75 1.20 -7.16
CA GLY A 63 -5.37 0.01 -7.75
C GLY A 63 -4.50 -1.23 -7.61
N GLY A 64 -5.12 -2.41 -7.81
CA GLY A 64 -4.41 -3.68 -7.78
C GLY A 64 -3.88 -4.12 -6.42
N LEU A 65 -4.29 -3.50 -5.31
CA LEU A 65 -3.83 -3.85 -3.96
C LEU A 65 -4.02 -5.34 -3.65
N ASN A 66 -5.15 -5.91 -4.07
CA ASN A 66 -5.44 -7.32 -3.83
C ASN A 66 -4.44 -8.25 -4.53
N ASP A 67 -3.92 -7.89 -5.70
CA ASP A 67 -2.93 -8.70 -6.42
C ASP A 67 -1.58 -8.68 -5.71
N TYR A 68 -1.12 -7.53 -5.24
CA TYR A 68 0.06 -7.44 -4.39
C TYR A 68 -0.09 -8.27 -3.12
N TRP A 69 -1.24 -8.15 -2.45
CA TRP A 69 -1.44 -8.84 -1.17
C TRP A 69 -1.67 -10.35 -1.31
N LYS A 70 -2.16 -10.83 -2.45
CA LYS A 70 -2.12 -12.27 -2.77
C LYS A 70 -0.69 -12.78 -2.79
N LEU A 71 0.22 -12.06 -3.47
CA LEU A 71 1.64 -12.44 -3.53
C LEU A 71 2.29 -12.38 -2.14
N ILE A 72 2.10 -11.28 -1.40
CA ILE A 72 2.65 -11.11 -0.06
C ILE A 72 2.21 -12.23 0.88
N ARG A 73 0.94 -12.64 0.79
CA ARG A 73 0.41 -13.74 1.63
C ARG A 73 0.85 -15.12 1.19
N THR A 74 1.28 -15.28 -0.04
CA THR A 74 1.72 -16.56 -0.62
C THR A 74 3.21 -16.80 -0.43
N HIS A 75 4.01 -15.74 -0.44
CA HIS A 75 5.46 -15.84 -0.41
C HIS A 75 6.02 -15.29 0.91
N ALA A 76 6.57 -16.18 1.74
CA ALA A 76 7.09 -15.82 3.07
C ALA A 76 8.23 -14.77 3.06
N GLY A 77 8.92 -14.63 1.93
CA GLY A 77 9.96 -13.62 1.75
C GLY A 77 9.45 -12.20 1.46
N LEU A 78 8.13 -12.01 1.29
CA LEU A 78 7.53 -10.70 1.06
C LEU A 78 6.91 -10.17 2.35
N LEU A 79 7.38 -9.03 2.84
CA LEU A 79 6.91 -8.44 4.11
C LEU A 79 5.71 -7.52 3.94
N GLY A 80 5.49 -6.95 2.76
CA GLY A 80 4.47 -5.94 2.52
C GLY A 80 5.03 -4.66 1.90
N GLY A 81 4.42 -3.54 2.21
CA GLY A 81 4.86 -2.24 1.69
C GLY A 81 4.10 -1.07 2.27
N HIS A 82 4.59 0.14 1.99
CA HIS A 82 3.98 1.38 2.40
C HIS A 82 3.31 2.06 1.19
N ILE A 83 2.00 2.29 1.30
CA ILE A 83 1.27 3.03 0.27
C ILE A 83 1.75 4.48 0.28
N TRP A 84 1.97 5.05 -0.88
CA TRP A 84 2.24 6.46 -1.03
C TRP A 84 0.96 7.20 -1.47
N ASP A 85 0.20 7.83 -0.58
CA ASP A 85 0.52 8.14 0.80
C ASP A 85 -0.71 7.92 1.71
N TRP A 86 -0.60 8.26 3.01
CA TRP A 86 -1.71 8.13 3.95
C TRP A 86 -2.72 9.26 3.83
N VAL A 87 -2.28 10.51 3.97
CA VAL A 87 -3.13 11.71 3.99
C VAL A 87 -2.73 12.63 2.86
N GLU A 88 -3.70 13.13 2.11
CA GLU A 88 -3.44 14.19 1.13
C GLU A 88 -2.86 15.44 1.78
N GLN A 89 -1.88 16.05 1.11
CA GLN A 89 -1.08 17.15 1.64
C GLN A 89 -1.73 18.52 1.47
N GLY A 90 -2.96 18.59 0.95
CA GLY A 90 -3.69 19.84 0.72
C GLY A 90 -3.94 20.63 2.02
N LEU A 91 -3.81 21.95 1.95
CA LEU A 91 -4.08 22.88 3.03
C LEU A 91 -5.33 23.70 2.74
N VAL A 92 -6.08 24.04 3.78
CA VAL A 92 -7.31 24.86 3.62
C VAL A 92 -6.96 26.27 3.14
N LYS A 93 -7.57 26.68 2.04
CA LYS A 93 -7.51 28.06 1.51
C LYS A 93 -8.89 28.50 1.04
N LYS A 94 -9.10 29.81 0.93
CA LYS A 94 -10.31 30.38 0.36
C LYS A 94 -9.99 31.08 -0.95
N ASP A 95 -10.85 30.90 -1.94
CA ASP A 95 -10.78 31.63 -3.20
C ASP A 95 -11.30 33.08 -3.06
N ALA A 96 -11.25 33.84 -4.16
CA ALA A 96 -11.72 35.26 -4.20
C ALA A 96 -13.22 35.39 -3.90
N GLN A 97 -14.01 34.33 -4.01
CA GLN A 97 -15.43 34.29 -3.70
C GLN A 97 -15.70 33.77 -2.28
N GLY A 98 -14.65 33.51 -1.48
CA GLY A 98 -14.74 33.00 -0.11
C GLY A 98 -15.04 31.51 0.00
N ARG A 99 -15.01 30.73 -1.10
CA ARG A 99 -15.22 29.29 -1.10
C ARG A 99 -13.95 28.56 -0.63
N THR A 100 -14.14 27.64 0.28
CA THR A 100 -13.05 26.82 0.80
C THR A 100 -12.63 25.74 -0.21
N TYR A 101 -11.33 25.54 -0.37
CA TYR A 101 -10.76 24.47 -1.16
C TYR A 101 -9.43 23.97 -0.57
N TRP A 102 -8.97 22.82 -1.04
CA TRP A 102 -7.66 22.26 -0.67
C TRP A 102 -6.60 22.80 -1.64
N ALA A 103 -5.73 23.62 -1.12
CA ALA A 103 -4.66 24.28 -1.87
C ALA A 103 -3.36 23.50 -1.78
N TYR A 104 -2.59 23.46 -2.85
CA TYR A 104 -1.28 22.82 -2.92
C TYR A 104 -0.44 23.39 -4.08
N GLY A 105 0.87 23.12 -4.07
CA GLY A 105 1.76 23.54 -5.14
C GLY A 105 1.62 25.02 -5.48
N GLY A 106 1.41 25.37 -6.75
CA GLY A 106 1.32 26.74 -7.25
C GLY A 106 0.25 27.64 -6.64
N ASP A 107 -0.62 27.11 -5.76
CA ASP A 107 -1.54 27.92 -4.99
C ASP A 107 -0.85 28.79 -3.92
N PHE A 108 0.40 28.52 -3.59
CA PHE A 108 1.16 29.21 -2.53
C PHE A 108 2.33 30.01 -3.06
N GLU A 109 2.92 29.62 -4.17
CA GLU A 109 4.07 30.30 -4.76
C GLU A 109 3.64 31.51 -5.60
N PRO A 110 4.49 32.56 -5.66
CA PRO A 110 4.30 33.65 -6.62
C PRO A 110 4.28 33.15 -8.06
N ALA A 111 3.58 33.87 -8.92
CA ALA A 111 3.53 33.53 -10.34
C ALA A 111 4.93 33.51 -10.96
N GLY A 112 5.29 32.39 -11.62
CA GLY A 112 6.61 32.18 -12.24
C GLY A 112 7.64 31.46 -11.37
N GLU A 113 7.34 31.21 -10.10
CA GLU A 113 8.19 30.36 -9.26
C GLU A 113 7.97 28.88 -9.63
N HIS A 114 9.07 28.11 -9.50
CA HIS A 114 9.03 26.67 -9.77
C HIS A 114 8.28 25.94 -8.65
N ASN A 115 7.36 25.07 -9.03
CA ASN A 115 6.64 24.16 -8.13
C ASN A 115 6.26 22.87 -8.88
N ASP A 116 5.86 21.84 -8.16
CA ASP A 116 5.48 20.55 -8.74
C ASP A 116 4.03 20.51 -9.22
N ALA A 117 3.36 21.65 -9.30
CA ALA A 117 2.00 21.81 -9.78
C ALA A 117 1.03 20.78 -9.15
N ALA A 118 0.42 19.93 -9.98
CA ALA A 118 -0.53 18.92 -9.53
C ALA A 118 0.12 17.65 -8.98
N PHE A 119 1.44 17.55 -8.91
CA PHE A 119 2.13 16.36 -8.38
C PHE A 119 2.18 16.39 -6.84
N CYS A 120 0.99 16.34 -6.26
CA CYS A 120 0.72 16.42 -4.83
C CYS A 120 -0.60 15.69 -4.53
N CYS A 121 -1.05 15.70 -3.28
CA CYS A 121 -2.30 15.08 -2.85
C CYS A 121 -2.36 13.57 -3.14
N ASN A 122 -1.41 12.85 -2.57
CA ASN A 122 -1.19 11.42 -2.81
C ASN A 122 -1.91 10.50 -1.80
N GLY A 123 -2.70 11.06 -0.90
CA GLY A 123 -3.30 10.32 0.21
C GLY A 123 -4.42 9.36 -0.18
N ILE A 124 -4.57 8.28 0.59
CA ILE A 124 -5.74 7.40 0.56
C ILE A 124 -6.92 7.99 1.32
N VAL A 125 -6.69 9.04 2.11
CA VAL A 125 -7.71 9.87 2.74
C VAL A 125 -7.49 11.34 2.38
N ASN A 126 -8.59 12.11 2.39
CA ASN A 126 -8.55 13.55 2.12
C ASN A 126 -7.83 14.32 3.25
N PRO A 127 -7.46 15.60 3.04
CA PRO A 127 -6.78 16.39 4.07
C PRO A 127 -7.58 16.52 5.39
N ASP A 128 -8.90 16.51 5.32
CA ASP A 128 -9.83 16.54 6.47
C ASP A 128 -10.09 15.15 7.08
N ARG A 129 -9.39 14.13 6.61
CA ARG A 129 -9.51 12.71 7.02
C ARG A 129 -10.77 12.00 6.54
N THR A 130 -11.59 12.60 5.70
CA THR A 130 -12.67 11.87 5.04
C THR A 130 -12.09 10.79 4.11
N LEU A 131 -12.79 9.66 4.02
CA LEU A 131 -12.28 8.49 3.30
C LEU A 131 -12.41 8.68 1.78
N LYS A 132 -11.34 8.36 1.06
CA LYS A 132 -11.39 8.14 -0.39
C LYS A 132 -11.73 6.67 -0.67
N PRO A 133 -12.17 6.32 -1.89
CA PRO A 133 -12.39 4.91 -2.28
C PRO A 133 -11.18 4.01 -2.01
N ALA A 134 -9.96 4.54 -2.16
CA ALA A 134 -8.71 3.85 -1.84
C ALA A 134 -8.63 3.37 -0.38
N ALA A 135 -9.14 4.16 0.57
CA ALA A 135 -9.15 3.76 1.98
C ALA A 135 -10.10 2.57 2.24
N LEU A 136 -11.20 2.48 1.50
CA LEU A 136 -12.13 1.35 1.59
C LEU A 136 -11.51 0.08 1.01
N GLU A 137 -10.79 0.18 -0.09
CA GLU A 137 -10.01 -0.93 -0.65
C GLU A 137 -8.94 -1.40 0.34
N CYS A 138 -8.19 -0.48 0.95
CA CYS A 138 -7.23 -0.81 2.00
C CYS A 138 -7.88 -1.54 3.17
N LYS A 139 -9.04 -1.05 3.64
CA LYS A 139 -9.79 -1.70 4.72
C LYS A 139 -10.12 -3.15 4.39
N TYR A 140 -10.57 -3.41 3.16
CA TYR A 140 -10.88 -4.76 2.69
C TYR A 140 -9.62 -5.64 2.58
N VAL A 141 -8.59 -5.14 1.92
CA VAL A 141 -7.37 -5.92 1.63
C VAL A 141 -6.56 -6.19 2.90
N PHE A 142 -6.51 -5.25 3.85
CA PHE A 142 -5.69 -5.37 5.07
C PHE A 142 -6.44 -5.99 6.25
N GLN A 143 -7.69 -6.42 6.07
CA GLN A 143 -8.45 -7.03 7.16
C GLN A 143 -7.70 -8.21 7.79
N PRO A 144 -7.64 -8.28 9.12
CA PRO A 144 -6.86 -9.30 9.82
C PRO A 144 -7.58 -10.65 9.93
N VAL A 145 -8.84 -10.71 9.51
CA VAL A 145 -9.67 -11.92 9.53
C VAL A 145 -10.28 -12.15 8.15
N GLU A 146 -10.17 -13.34 7.65
CA GLU A 146 -10.75 -13.77 6.38
C GLU A 146 -11.96 -14.67 6.61
N PHE A 147 -13.02 -14.42 5.86
CA PHE A 147 -14.21 -15.25 5.84
C PHE A 147 -14.34 -15.95 4.49
N THR A 148 -14.56 -17.24 4.51
CA THR A 148 -14.75 -18.05 3.30
C THR A 148 -15.94 -18.95 3.47
N ALA A 149 -16.82 -18.98 2.47
CA ALA A 149 -17.90 -19.94 2.42
C ALA A 149 -17.34 -21.37 2.31
N SER A 150 -17.60 -22.22 3.30
CA SER A 150 -17.18 -23.63 3.26
C SER A 150 -18.33 -24.55 2.88
N ASP A 151 -19.54 -24.30 3.40
CA ASP A 151 -20.78 -25.01 3.06
C ASP A 151 -21.97 -24.10 3.41
N LEU A 152 -22.37 -23.26 2.48
CA LEU A 152 -23.46 -22.30 2.71
C LEU A 152 -24.81 -22.98 2.93
N ALA A 153 -25.05 -24.14 2.30
CA ALA A 153 -26.30 -24.89 2.48
C ALA A 153 -26.44 -25.43 3.92
N ALA A 154 -25.30 -25.73 4.55
CA ALA A 154 -25.24 -26.13 5.95
C ALA A 154 -24.96 -24.97 6.92
N GLY A 155 -24.94 -23.72 6.42
CA GLY A 155 -24.68 -22.53 7.23
C GLY A 155 -23.25 -22.44 7.73
N LYS A 156 -22.25 -23.03 7.03
CA LYS A 156 -20.87 -23.08 7.48
C LYS A 156 -20.02 -22.04 6.76
N ILE A 157 -19.35 -21.21 7.54
CA ILE A 157 -18.37 -20.23 7.10
C ILE A 157 -17.06 -20.53 7.82
N ALA A 158 -15.97 -20.62 7.05
CA ALA A 158 -14.63 -20.73 7.61
C ALA A 158 -14.10 -19.33 7.96
N VAL A 159 -13.54 -19.21 9.15
CA VAL A 159 -12.89 -17.98 9.65
C VAL A 159 -11.41 -18.24 9.80
N ARG A 160 -10.60 -17.47 9.09
CA ARG A 160 -9.13 -17.56 9.14
C ARG A 160 -8.56 -16.33 9.82
N ASN A 161 -7.82 -16.55 10.91
CA ASN A 161 -7.01 -15.50 11.51
C ASN A 161 -5.76 -15.24 10.67
N ARG A 162 -5.53 -13.99 10.29
CA ARG A 162 -4.35 -13.51 9.53
C ARG A 162 -3.38 -12.72 10.39
N ASN A 163 -3.67 -12.54 11.68
CA ASN A 163 -2.68 -11.96 12.60
C ASN A 163 -1.52 -12.93 12.80
N PHE A 164 -0.29 -12.39 12.89
CA PHE A 164 0.90 -13.19 13.16
C PHE A 164 1.11 -13.46 14.65
N PHE A 165 0.72 -12.51 15.51
CA PHE A 165 1.07 -12.51 16.93
C PHE A 165 -0.12 -12.36 17.87
N ALA A 166 -1.35 -12.43 17.35
CA ALA A 166 -2.57 -12.29 18.13
C ALA A 166 -3.64 -13.29 17.68
N GLY A 167 -4.43 -13.77 18.62
CA GLY A 167 -5.61 -14.55 18.33
C GLY A 167 -6.81 -13.67 17.92
N THR A 168 -7.97 -14.27 17.83
CA THR A 168 -9.22 -13.61 17.46
C THR A 168 -10.07 -13.17 18.67
N GLU A 169 -9.60 -13.42 19.88
CA GLU A 169 -10.30 -13.13 21.15
C GLU A 169 -10.61 -11.64 21.38
N ARG A 170 -9.94 -10.76 20.64
CA ARG A 170 -10.17 -9.32 20.70
C ARG A 170 -11.21 -8.80 19.69
N TYR A 171 -11.83 -9.68 18.91
CA TYR A 171 -12.82 -9.32 17.90
C TYR A 171 -14.19 -9.85 18.31
N ASP A 172 -15.21 -9.01 18.22
CA ASP A 172 -16.59 -9.42 18.30
C ASP A 172 -17.07 -9.78 16.90
N PHE A 173 -17.56 -11.02 16.75
CA PHE A 173 -18.09 -11.52 15.48
C PHE A 173 -19.60 -11.43 15.50
N THR A 174 -20.16 -10.70 14.54
CA THR A 174 -21.59 -10.61 14.31
C THR A 174 -21.92 -11.09 12.91
N TRP A 175 -23.10 -11.60 12.70
CA TRP A 175 -23.59 -12.02 11.40
C TRP A 175 -25.06 -11.66 11.23
N GLU A 176 -25.48 -11.45 10.00
CA GLU A 176 -26.87 -11.24 9.63
C GLU A 176 -27.16 -11.97 8.32
N ILE A 177 -28.42 -12.32 8.11
CA ILE A 177 -28.92 -12.84 6.83
C ILE A 177 -29.86 -11.79 6.26
N SER A 178 -29.57 -11.31 5.05
CA SER A 178 -30.45 -10.43 4.30
C SER A 178 -30.93 -11.12 3.03
N THR A 179 -32.12 -10.78 2.59
CA THR A 179 -32.66 -11.20 1.29
C THR A 179 -32.70 -9.98 0.39
N ASP A 180 -32.27 -10.16 -0.86
CA ASP A 180 -32.47 -9.14 -1.88
C ASP A 180 -33.96 -8.91 -2.07
N LYS A 181 -34.39 -7.64 -1.99
CA LYS A 181 -35.77 -7.24 -2.26
C LYS A 181 -35.92 -6.83 -3.71
#